data_b1665a3a4faba0d43dd812ae755bbd0e
#
_entry.id   b1665a3a4faba0d43dd812ae755bbd0e
#
_cell.length_a   1.000
_cell.length_b   1.000
_cell.length_c   1.000
_cell.angle_alpha   90.00
_cell.angle_beta   90.00
_cell.angle_gamma   90.00
#
_symmetry.space_group_name_H-M   'P 1'
#
loop_
_entity.id
_entity.type
_entity.pdbx_description
1 polymer ?
#
loop_
_entity_poly.entity_id
_entity_poly.type
_entity_poly.pdbx_seq_one_letter_code
_entity_poly.pdbx_strand_id
1 'polypeptide(L)'
;MSKANFSRRDFLKLTGYGLVGMFAASQPFDFPTADVFDNLQGRVVDRTIWSYDAPNFKAARKNLYWRDLVIPIKNTTVGEDQSAYNRIWYELTEGGYIYSGSVQPVRTILNKAQPISLKGELGEISVPFTDAYNLLKAVEPKDEVLVLHRLYYESVHWVTASAVHPDDGSLWYLLLDDKSRINYYVRGEHVRLMTPEELNPLSPGLSLFDKRVEVRLNEQLMLAYERNNLVFGTRVSTGGRLRSGTYTTPDGDFKTFHKRPTRHMSAGDIAASGFDLPGVPWVVYIKQNGISLHGTYWHNDYGRPRSHGCINLTPQAAKWLYRWTLPTVPFDKELVYGDVGTRVDIKIE
;
A
#
# COMPACT_ATOMS: atom_id res chain seq x y z
N MET A 1 16.65 30.94 -16.24
CA MET A 1 15.69 29.80 -16.22
C MET A 1 15.16 29.68 -14.80
N SER A 2 13.91 30.07 -14.59
CA SER A 2 13.27 30.14 -13.26
C SER A 2 13.09 28.73 -12.71
N LYS A 3 13.67 28.44 -11.52
CA LYS A 3 13.33 27.27 -10.72
C LYS A 3 11.88 27.45 -10.26
N ALA A 4 10.98 26.62 -10.76
CA ALA A 4 9.62 26.57 -10.24
C ALA A 4 9.71 26.07 -8.79
N ASN A 5 9.67 26.99 -7.83
CA ASN A 5 9.59 26.68 -6.41
C ASN A 5 8.19 26.16 -6.11
N PHE A 6 8.07 24.85 -6.03
CA PHE A 6 6.86 24.19 -5.54
C PHE A 6 6.73 24.47 -4.03
N SER A 7 5.75 25.29 -3.66
CA SER A 7 5.61 25.75 -2.27
C SER A 7 4.93 24.67 -1.41
N ARG A 8 5.23 24.67 -0.10
CA ARG A 8 4.51 23.86 0.91
C ARG A 8 2.98 24.05 0.83
N ARG A 9 2.54 25.24 0.40
CA ARG A 9 1.12 25.60 0.27
C ARG A 9 0.48 24.89 -0.94
N ASP A 10 1.23 24.73 -2.03
CA ASP A 10 0.74 24.02 -3.22
C ASP A 10 0.65 22.51 -2.94
N PHE A 11 1.58 21.99 -2.17
CA PHE A 11 1.54 20.60 -1.70
C PHE A 11 0.36 20.34 -0.74
N LEU A 12 0.08 21.28 0.19
CA LEU A 12 -1.04 21.16 1.13
C LEU A 12 -2.42 21.22 0.45
N LYS A 13 -2.57 21.99 -0.63
CA LYS A 13 -3.79 21.98 -1.43
C LYS A 13 -4.04 20.63 -2.11
N LEU A 14 -2.97 19.93 -2.46
CA LEU A 14 -3.00 18.61 -3.10
C LEU A 14 -3.24 17.46 -2.12
N THR A 15 -2.75 17.58 -0.88
CA THR A 15 -2.91 16.55 0.16
C THR A 15 -4.16 16.74 1.01
N GLY A 16 -4.87 17.87 0.86
CA GLY A 16 -6.10 18.18 1.60
C GLY A 16 -7.25 17.20 1.39
N TYR A 17 -7.17 16.36 0.38
CA TYR A 17 -8.19 15.35 0.08
C TYR A 17 -7.77 13.90 0.38
N GLY A 18 -6.68 13.67 1.11
CA GLY A 18 -6.27 12.30 1.48
C GLY A 18 -6.00 11.34 0.32
N LEU A 19 -6.09 11.82 -0.90
CA LEU A 19 -5.85 11.10 -2.13
C LEU A 19 -4.52 11.55 -2.73
N VAL A 20 -3.77 10.61 -3.24
CA VAL A 20 -2.54 10.78 -4.01
C VAL A 20 -2.73 11.93 -5.00
N GLY A 21 -2.03 13.06 -4.79
CA GLY A 21 -2.00 14.14 -5.75
C GLY A 21 -1.27 13.69 -7.00
N MET A 22 -1.98 13.16 -7.99
CA MET A 22 -1.44 12.89 -9.31
C MET A 22 -1.45 14.17 -10.13
N PHE A 23 -0.26 14.68 -10.46
CA PHE A 23 -0.09 15.64 -11.54
C PHE A 23 0.30 14.87 -12.81
N ALA A 24 -0.64 14.66 -13.70
CA ALA A 24 -0.33 14.32 -15.08
C ALA A 24 -0.55 15.58 -15.92
N ALA A 25 0.53 16.22 -16.35
CA ALA A 25 0.47 17.20 -17.42
C ALA A 25 0.30 16.42 -18.72
N SER A 26 -0.94 16.24 -19.21
CA SER A 26 -1.34 15.98 -20.59
C SER A 26 -2.49 15.01 -20.85
N GLN A 27 -3.19 14.51 -19.81
CA GLN A 27 -4.46 13.81 -20.02
C GLN A 27 -5.51 14.40 -19.09
N PRO A 28 -6.75 14.59 -19.53
CA PRO A 28 -7.83 15.01 -18.63
C PRO A 28 -8.11 13.87 -17.66
N PHE A 29 -7.69 14.04 -16.42
CA PHE A 29 -8.10 13.17 -15.33
C PHE A 29 -9.47 13.64 -14.86
N ASP A 30 -10.48 12.81 -15.06
CA ASP A 30 -11.72 12.88 -14.31
C ASP A 30 -11.36 12.62 -12.83
N PHE A 31 -11.31 13.68 -12.03
CA PHE A 31 -11.33 13.52 -10.59
C PHE A 31 -12.68 12.91 -10.23
N PRO A 32 -12.72 11.79 -9.51
CA PRO A 32 -13.97 11.27 -9.00
C PRO A 32 -14.58 12.35 -8.09
N THR A 33 -15.59 13.03 -8.62
CA THR A 33 -16.43 13.99 -7.87
C THR A 33 -17.25 13.21 -6.84
N ALA A 34 -17.60 13.85 -5.73
CA ALA A 34 -18.60 13.50 -4.71
C ALA A 34 -18.73 12.05 -4.19
N ASP A 35 -18.61 11.01 -5.03
CA ASP A 35 -18.75 9.60 -4.66
C ASP A 35 -17.55 9.01 -3.90
N VAL A 36 -16.48 9.79 -3.70
CA VAL A 36 -15.25 9.32 -3.05
C VAL A 36 -15.48 8.97 -1.57
N PHE A 37 -16.47 9.59 -0.93
CA PHE A 37 -16.78 9.36 0.49
C PHE A 37 -17.93 8.37 0.73
N ASP A 38 -18.67 7.97 -0.32
CA ASP A 38 -19.68 6.93 -0.17
C ASP A 38 -19.03 5.61 0.23
N ASN A 39 -19.43 5.09 1.40
CA ASN A 39 -18.92 3.87 2.02
C ASN A 39 -17.41 3.88 2.40
N LEU A 40 -16.80 5.06 2.62
CA LEU A 40 -15.45 5.11 3.15
C LEU A 40 -15.43 4.62 4.60
N GLN A 41 -14.56 3.66 4.87
CA GLN A 41 -14.33 3.09 6.17
C GLN A 41 -12.86 3.27 6.55
N GLY A 42 -12.57 3.20 7.84
CA GLY A 42 -11.21 3.19 8.35
C GLY A 42 -10.93 1.90 9.11
N ARG A 43 -9.88 1.17 8.75
CA ARG A 43 -9.37 0.07 9.55
C ARG A 43 -8.28 0.59 10.48
N VAL A 44 -8.44 0.37 11.78
CA VAL A 44 -7.43 0.71 12.79
C VAL A 44 -6.19 -0.16 12.58
N VAL A 45 -5.01 0.47 12.38
CA VAL A 45 -3.74 -0.25 12.11
C VAL A 45 -2.82 -0.33 13.32
N ASP A 46 -2.92 0.60 14.24
CA ASP A 46 -2.18 0.56 15.51
C ASP A 46 -2.87 -0.38 16.51
N ARG A 47 -2.13 -0.81 17.54
CA ARG A 47 -2.69 -1.68 18.59
C ARG A 47 -3.95 -1.08 19.21
N THR A 48 -3.91 0.21 19.52
CA THR A 48 -5.02 1.00 20.03
C THR A 48 -4.89 2.45 19.59
N ILE A 49 -6.04 3.13 19.39
CA ILE A 49 -6.10 4.58 19.15
C ILE A 49 -7.35 5.16 19.79
N TRP A 50 -7.24 6.41 20.29
CA TRP A 50 -8.38 7.18 20.78
C TRP A 50 -9.01 8.03 19.66
N SER A 51 -10.33 8.20 19.69
CA SER A 51 -10.97 9.35 19.07
C SER A 51 -11.02 10.53 20.04
N TYR A 52 -11.21 11.73 19.50
CA TYR A 52 -11.16 13.01 20.22
C TYR A 52 -12.35 13.88 19.85
N ASP A 53 -12.71 14.83 20.72
CA ASP A 53 -13.79 15.79 20.45
C ASP A 53 -13.46 16.80 19.35
N ALA A 54 -12.17 17.08 19.12
CA ALA A 54 -11.67 17.94 18.05
C ALA A 54 -10.45 17.29 17.37
N PRO A 55 -10.09 17.71 16.13
CA PRO A 55 -9.00 17.11 15.37
C PRO A 55 -7.62 17.57 15.86
N ASN A 56 -7.33 17.34 17.14
CA ASN A 56 -6.05 17.56 17.77
C ASN A 56 -5.86 16.61 18.98
N PHE A 57 -4.61 16.28 19.29
CA PHE A 57 -4.27 15.35 20.39
C PHE A 57 -4.45 15.92 21.81
N LYS A 58 -4.72 17.23 21.94
CA LYS A 58 -4.98 17.91 23.22
C LYS A 58 -6.47 17.93 23.59
N ALA A 59 -7.34 17.63 22.63
CA ALA A 59 -8.77 17.55 22.85
C ALA A 59 -9.15 16.39 23.80
N ALA A 60 -10.36 16.44 24.34
CA ALA A 60 -10.86 15.37 25.19
C ALA A 60 -10.96 14.04 24.41
N ARG A 61 -10.50 12.97 25.04
CA ARG A 61 -10.65 11.61 24.49
C ARG A 61 -12.08 11.15 24.60
N LYS A 62 -12.59 10.48 23.54
CA LYS A 62 -13.94 9.91 23.52
C LYS A 62 -13.89 8.38 23.64
N ASN A 63 -13.63 7.70 22.54
CA ASN A 63 -13.68 6.25 22.44
C ASN A 63 -12.29 5.66 22.15
N LEU A 64 -12.02 4.46 22.69
CA LEU A 64 -10.83 3.69 22.41
C LEU A 64 -11.15 2.62 21.37
N TYR A 65 -10.34 2.55 20.30
CA TYR A 65 -10.46 1.59 19.22
C TYR A 65 -9.24 0.68 19.16
N TRP A 66 -9.47 -0.59 18.82
CA TRP A 66 -8.46 -1.64 18.76
C TRP A 66 -8.08 -1.95 17.31
N ARG A 67 -6.92 -2.54 17.12
CA ARG A 67 -6.45 -3.01 15.82
C ARG A 67 -7.53 -3.83 15.11
N ASP A 68 -7.60 -3.65 13.78
CA ASP A 68 -8.53 -4.28 12.84
C ASP A 68 -10.00 -3.90 13.01
N LEU A 69 -10.36 -3.06 14.00
CA LEU A 69 -11.70 -2.51 14.03
C LEU A 69 -11.92 -1.63 12.80
N VAL A 70 -13.04 -1.86 12.11
CA VAL A 70 -13.47 -1.09 10.93
C VAL A 70 -14.53 -0.10 11.37
N ILE A 71 -14.27 1.18 11.13
CA ILE A 71 -15.10 2.30 11.59
C ILE A 71 -15.57 3.12 10.40
N PRO A 72 -16.86 3.52 10.35
CA PRO A 72 -17.37 4.39 9.29
C PRO A 72 -16.76 5.79 9.37
N ILE A 73 -16.20 6.28 8.26
CA ILE A 73 -15.67 7.63 8.12
C ILE A 73 -16.73 8.50 7.45
N LYS A 74 -17.07 9.62 8.08
CA LYS A 74 -17.99 10.61 7.53
C LYS A 74 -17.28 11.59 6.61
N ASN A 75 -16.09 12.08 7.04
CA ASN A 75 -15.35 13.10 6.30
C ASN A 75 -13.88 13.11 6.67
N THR A 76 -13.08 13.83 5.90
CA THR A 76 -11.68 14.13 6.17
C THR A 76 -11.55 15.60 6.57
N THR A 77 -10.81 15.88 7.64
CA THR A 77 -10.57 17.24 8.13
C THR A 77 -9.10 17.50 8.38
N VAL A 78 -8.72 18.77 8.45
CA VAL A 78 -7.34 19.21 8.72
C VAL A 78 -7.22 19.60 10.18
N GLY A 79 -6.31 18.97 10.90
CA GLY A 79 -6.04 19.25 12.31
C GLY A 79 -5.48 20.66 12.55
N GLU A 80 -5.65 21.13 13.78
CA GLU A 80 -5.30 22.51 14.19
C GLU A 80 -3.79 22.72 14.34
N ASP A 81 -3.03 21.69 14.70
CA ASP A 81 -1.58 21.78 14.88
C ASP A 81 -0.86 21.99 13.54
N GLN A 82 -0.46 23.24 13.29
CA GLN A 82 0.24 23.64 12.07
C GLN A 82 1.66 23.08 11.97
N SER A 83 2.25 22.65 13.07
CA SER A 83 3.60 22.08 13.12
C SER A 83 3.63 20.58 12.80
N ALA A 84 2.48 19.89 12.85
CA ALA A 84 2.39 18.48 12.61
C ALA A 84 2.72 18.13 11.15
N TYR A 85 3.57 17.10 10.95
CA TYR A 85 3.93 16.59 9.61
C TYR A 85 2.72 16.00 8.88
N ASN A 86 1.78 15.36 9.60
CA ASN A 86 0.51 14.89 9.07
C ASN A 86 -0.62 15.56 9.86
N ARG A 87 -1.41 16.37 9.19
CA ARG A 87 -2.53 17.11 9.77
C ARG A 87 -3.89 16.51 9.42
N ILE A 88 -3.92 15.34 8.77
CA ILE A 88 -5.17 14.73 8.35
C ILE A 88 -5.80 13.95 9.49
N TRP A 89 -7.09 14.21 9.70
CA TRP A 89 -7.95 13.52 10.65
C TRP A 89 -9.20 13.03 9.96
N TYR A 90 -9.78 11.96 10.43
CA TYR A 90 -11.08 11.47 9.98
C TYR A 90 -12.16 11.82 11.00
N GLU A 91 -13.22 12.48 10.52
CA GLU A 91 -14.46 12.66 11.27
C GLU A 91 -15.25 11.34 11.20
N LEU A 92 -15.67 10.82 12.35
CA LEU A 92 -16.41 9.57 12.45
C LEU A 92 -17.91 9.80 12.33
N THR A 93 -18.63 8.87 11.72
CA THR A 93 -20.09 8.94 11.59
C THR A 93 -20.79 8.98 12.96
N GLU A 94 -20.24 8.30 13.95
CA GLU A 94 -20.73 8.33 15.36
C GLU A 94 -20.27 9.57 16.15
N GLY A 95 -19.56 10.48 15.49
CA GLY A 95 -19.04 11.72 16.07
C GLY A 95 -17.63 11.55 16.68
N GLY A 96 -16.89 12.66 16.65
CA GLY A 96 -15.49 12.72 17.06
C GLY A 96 -14.53 12.54 15.90
N TYR A 97 -13.23 12.67 16.21
CA TYR A 97 -12.15 12.70 15.23
C TYR A 97 -11.08 11.69 15.59
N ILE A 98 -10.56 10.98 14.60
CA ILE A 98 -9.48 10.01 14.76
C ILE A 98 -8.31 10.37 13.84
N TYR A 99 -7.07 10.20 14.33
CA TYR A 99 -5.87 10.55 13.56
C TYR A 99 -5.66 9.61 12.39
N SER A 100 -5.53 10.14 11.19
CA SER A 100 -5.45 9.36 9.95
C SER A 100 -4.23 8.44 9.86
N GLY A 101 -3.10 8.82 10.47
CA GLY A 101 -1.87 8.03 10.44
C GLY A 101 -2.00 6.64 11.06
N SER A 102 -2.97 6.45 11.96
CA SER A 102 -3.27 5.20 12.66
C SER A 102 -4.46 4.44 12.07
N VAL A 103 -5.00 4.92 10.95
CA VAL A 103 -6.21 4.36 10.32
C VAL A 103 -5.99 4.23 8.82
N GLN A 104 -5.99 3.03 8.29
CA GLN A 104 -5.98 2.78 6.85
C GLN A 104 -7.37 3.08 6.29
N PRO A 105 -7.50 3.98 5.28
CA PRO A 105 -8.76 4.10 4.54
C PRO A 105 -9.03 2.80 3.78
N VAL A 106 -10.22 2.24 3.94
CA VAL A 106 -10.61 0.97 3.33
C VAL A 106 -12.04 1.04 2.79
N ARG A 107 -12.38 0.08 1.94
CA ARG A 107 -13.76 -0.15 1.47
C ARG A 107 -14.10 -1.62 1.63
N THR A 108 -15.37 -1.94 1.67
CA THR A 108 -15.87 -3.31 1.59
C THR A 108 -16.51 -3.48 0.21
N ILE A 109 -15.77 -4.09 -0.71
CA ILE A 109 -16.22 -4.35 -2.08
C ILE A 109 -16.23 -5.86 -2.28
N LEU A 110 -17.43 -6.44 -2.31
CA LEU A 110 -17.60 -7.85 -2.62
C LEU A 110 -17.62 -8.05 -4.15
N ASN A 111 -16.86 -9.02 -4.62
CA ASN A 111 -16.72 -9.34 -6.02
C ASN A 111 -17.52 -10.59 -6.38
N LYS A 112 -17.93 -10.69 -7.62
CA LYS A 112 -18.44 -11.96 -8.13
C LYS A 112 -17.25 -12.87 -8.42
N ALA A 113 -17.03 -13.86 -7.55
CA ALA A 113 -15.99 -14.85 -7.76
C ALA A 113 -16.24 -15.66 -9.04
N GLN A 114 -15.17 -15.97 -9.75
CA GLN A 114 -15.19 -16.74 -11.00
C GLN A 114 -14.06 -17.77 -11.03
N PRO A 115 -14.18 -18.86 -11.80
CA PRO A 115 -13.11 -19.83 -11.96
C PRO A 115 -11.82 -19.17 -12.50
N ILE A 116 -10.68 -19.60 -11.99
CA ILE A 116 -9.35 -19.11 -12.34
C ILE A 116 -8.74 -19.92 -13.48
N SER A 117 -8.02 -19.27 -14.38
CA SER A 117 -7.27 -19.94 -15.43
C SER A 117 -6.10 -20.74 -14.86
N LEU A 118 -5.67 -21.79 -15.57
CA LEU A 118 -4.52 -22.63 -15.16
C LEU A 118 -3.18 -21.88 -15.07
N LYS A 119 -3.09 -20.69 -15.66
CA LYS A 119 -1.90 -19.83 -15.58
C LYS A 119 -1.81 -19.05 -14.27
N GLY A 120 -2.87 -19.06 -13.47
CA GLY A 120 -3.01 -18.17 -12.33
C GLY A 120 -3.35 -16.73 -12.75
N GLU A 121 -3.77 -15.94 -11.79
CA GLU A 121 -4.14 -14.55 -11.96
C GLU A 121 -3.68 -13.72 -10.76
N LEU A 122 -3.53 -12.43 -10.95
CA LEU A 122 -3.19 -11.52 -9.86
C LEU A 122 -4.47 -11.00 -9.21
N GLY A 123 -4.56 -11.11 -7.89
CA GLY A 123 -5.71 -10.66 -7.11
C GLY A 123 -5.32 -9.64 -6.03
N GLU A 124 -6.23 -8.73 -5.74
CA GLU A 124 -6.12 -7.70 -4.70
C GLU A 124 -7.23 -7.89 -3.68
N ILE A 125 -6.91 -7.81 -2.39
CA ILE A 125 -7.91 -7.86 -1.33
C ILE A 125 -8.74 -6.58 -1.36
N SER A 126 -10.05 -6.70 -1.53
CA SER A 126 -11.01 -5.62 -1.74
C SER A 126 -11.94 -5.36 -0.53
N VAL A 127 -11.68 -6.04 0.57
CA VAL A 127 -12.35 -5.88 1.86
C VAL A 127 -11.34 -5.45 2.92
N PRO A 128 -11.75 -4.86 4.06
CA PRO A 128 -10.82 -4.38 5.08
C PRO A 128 -9.80 -5.42 5.54
N PHE A 129 -10.22 -6.67 5.69
CA PHE A 129 -9.38 -7.84 5.87
C PHE A 129 -10.15 -9.13 5.55
N THR A 130 -9.41 -10.20 5.31
CA THR A 130 -9.94 -11.56 5.18
C THR A 130 -8.96 -12.56 5.78
N ASP A 131 -9.47 -13.59 6.43
CA ASP A 131 -8.63 -14.65 6.97
C ASP A 131 -8.33 -15.69 5.89
N ALA A 132 -7.10 -16.18 5.87
CA ALA A 132 -6.58 -17.16 4.93
C ALA A 132 -6.35 -18.50 5.67
N TYR A 133 -6.89 -19.56 5.12
CA TYR A 133 -6.97 -20.86 5.78
C TYR A 133 -6.10 -21.91 5.09
N ASN A 134 -5.55 -22.85 5.85
CA ASN A 134 -4.82 -23.99 5.32
C ASN A 134 -5.74 -24.98 4.58
N LEU A 135 -6.97 -25.13 5.00
CA LEU A 135 -7.98 -26.05 4.46
C LEU A 135 -9.34 -25.36 4.38
N LEU A 136 -10.19 -25.78 3.44
CA LEU A 136 -11.60 -25.36 3.38
C LEU A 136 -12.42 -26.06 4.44
N LYS A 137 -12.14 -27.34 4.68
CA LYS A 137 -12.82 -28.20 5.64
C LYS A 137 -11.89 -29.33 6.09
N ALA A 138 -12.00 -29.72 7.35
CA ALA A 138 -11.36 -30.95 7.83
C ALA A 138 -12.00 -32.18 7.12
N VAL A 139 -11.15 -33.05 6.56
CA VAL A 139 -11.58 -34.28 5.86
C VAL A 139 -11.43 -35.47 6.80
N GLU A 140 -10.36 -35.48 7.60
CA GLU A 140 -10.09 -36.53 8.60
C GLU A 140 -10.15 -35.94 10.01
N PRO A 141 -10.41 -36.77 11.05
CA PRO A 141 -10.50 -36.31 12.46
C PRO A 141 -9.24 -35.59 12.98
N LYS A 142 -8.07 -35.82 12.35
CA LYS A 142 -6.79 -35.17 12.70
C LYS A 142 -6.57 -33.81 12.02
N ASP A 143 -7.43 -33.47 11.06
CA ASP A 143 -7.28 -32.23 10.29
C ASP A 143 -7.77 -31.05 11.13
N GLU A 144 -6.99 -29.99 11.19
CA GLU A 144 -7.37 -28.71 11.78
C GLU A 144 -7.48 -27.63 10.70
N VAL A 145 -8.62 -26.94 10.66
CA VAL A 145 -8.81 -25.75 9.84
C VAL A 145 -8.23 -24.56 10.61
N LEU A 146 -7.08 -24.09 10.16
CA LEU A 146 -6.31 -23.03 10.82
C LEU A 146 -6.27 -21.77 9.97
N VAL A 147 -6.39 -20.64 10.64
CA VAL A 147 -6.04 -19.33 10.02
C VAL A 147 -4.53 -19.21 9.99
N LEU A 148 -3.95 -19.22 8.77
CA LEU A 148 -2.52 -19.05 8.58
C LEU A 148 -2.12 -17.58 8.58
N HIS A 149 -2.92 -16.73 7.91
CA HIS A 149 -2.67 -15.31 7.78
C HIS A 149 -3.98 -14.53 7.82
N ARG A 150 -3.91 -13.27 8.23
CA ARG A 150 -4.92 -12.25 7.93
C ARG A 150 -4.40 -11.38 6.81
N LEU A 151 -5.13 -11.31 5.70
CA LEU A 151 -4.81 -10.52 4.54
C LEU A 151 -5.61 -9.22 4.59
N TYR A 152 -5.00 -8.13 4.17
CA TYR A 152 -5.53 -6.79 4.36
C TYR A 152 -5.85 -6.08 3.04
N TYR A 153 -6.72 -5.09 3.10
CA TYR A 153 -7.14 -4.26 1.98
C TYR A 153 -5.95 -3.78 1.15
N GLU A 154 -6.04 -3.95 -0.17
CA GLU A 154 -5.00 -3.62 -1.16
C GLU A 154 -3.69 -4.42 -1.04
N SER A 155 -3.64 -5.48 -0.22
CA SER A 155 -2.59 -6.48 -0.38
C SER A 155 -2.83 -7.28 -1.66
N VAL A 156 -1.74 -7.70 -2.32
CA VAL A 156 -1.78 -8.34 -3.65
C VAL A 156 -1.23 -9.76 -3.56
N HIS A 157 -1.89 -10.70 -4.24
CA HIS A 157 -1.58 -12.12 -4.15
C HIS A 157 -1.71 -12.82 -5.50
N TRP A 158 -0.94 -13.88 -5.71
CA TRP A 158 -1.15 -14.80 -6.83
C TRP A 158 -2.26 -15.77 -6.50
N VAL A 159 -3.29 -15.76 -7.34
CA VAL A 159 -4.43 -16.69 -7.30
C VAL A 159 -4.13 -17.81 -8.26
N THR A 160 -3.91 -19.02 -7.76
CA THR A 160 -3.46 -20.17 -8.56
C THR A 160 -4.59 -21.11 -8.94
N ALA A 161 -5.67 -21.11 -8.18
CA ALA A 161 -6.84 -21.94 -8.44
C ALA A 161 -8.09 -21.39 -7.76
N SER A 162 -9.24 -21.98 -8.08
CA SER A 162 -10.49 -21.80 -7.36
C SER A 162 -11.02 -23.16 -6.88
N ALA A 163 -11.73 -23.17 -5.76
CA ALA A 163 -12.35 -24.34 -5.17
C ALA A 163 -13.74 -24.00 -4.64
N VAL A 164 -14.66 -24.96 -4.71
CA VAL A 164 -15.99 -24.81 -4.15
C VAL A 164 -15.96 -25.25 -2.70
N HIS A 165 -16.45 -24.41 -1.78
CA HIS A 165 -16.55 -24.76 -0.39
C HIS A 165 -17.59 -25.86 -0.18
N PRO A 166 -17.26 -26.95 0.52
CA PRO A 166 -18.10 -28.13 0.57
C PRO A 166 -19.42 -27.95 1.34
N ASP A 167 -19.50 -26.97 2.24
CA ASP A 167 -20.68 -26.80 3.08
C ASP A 167 -21.70 -25.81 2.50
N ASP A 168 -21.25 -24.73 1.85
CA ASP A 168 -22.13 -23.63 1.39
C ASP A 168 -22.11 -23.40 -0.13
N GLY A 169 -21.26 -24.12 -0.86
CA GLY A 169 -21.12 -24.00 -2.33
C GLY A 169 -20.47 -22.69 -2.78
N SER A 170 -19.98 -21.84 -1.86
CA SER A 170 -19.28 -20.60 -2.22
C SER A 170 -17.96 -20.89 -2.91
N LEU A 171 -17.57 -19.99 -3.83
CA LEU A 171 -16.29 -20.10 -4.53
C LEU A 171 -15.17 -19.44 -3.71
N TRP A 172 -14.12 -20.20 -3.46
CA TRP A 172 -12.92 -19.77 -2.76
C TRP A 172 -11.72 -19.78 -3.71
N TYR A 173 -10.75 -18.92 -3.43
CA TYR A 173 -9.49 -18.85 -4.16
C TYR A 173 -8.36 -19.47 -3.37
N LEU A 174 -7.48 -20.16 -4.10
CA LEU A 174 -6.22 -20.71 -3.61
C LEU A 174 -5.13 -19.71 -3.95
N LEU A 175 -4.58 -19.07 -2.91
CA LEU A 175 -3.52 -18.09 -3.05
C LEU A 175 -2.17 -18.75 -2.77
N LEU A 176 -1.15 -18.37 -3.54
CA LEU A 176 0.22 -18.85 -3.36
C LEU A 176 1.03 -17.82 -2.57
N ASP A 177 1.59 -18.26 -1.45
CA ASP A 177 2.61 -17.50 -0.75
C ASP A 177 3.94 -17.58 -1.49
N ASP A 178 4.47 -16.44 -1.91
CA ASP A 178 5.65 -16.36 -2.76
C ASP A 178 6.96 -16.67 -2.02
N LYS A 179 6.97 -16.62 -0.68
CA LYS A 179 8.13 -16.87 0.16
C LYS A 179 8.19 -18.33 0.64
N SER A 180 7.14 -18.79 1.29
CA SER A 180 7.05 -20.15 1.84
C SER A 180 6.65 -21.19 0.80
N ARG A 181 6.10 -20.76 -0.35
CA ARG A 181 5.54 -21.60 -1.43
C ARG A 181 4.39 -22.49 -0.97
N ILE A 182 3.74 -22.12 0.12
CA ILE A 182 2.51 -22.76 0.59
C ILE A 182 1.27 -22.07 0.00
N ASN A 183 0.20 -22.83 -0.11
CA ASN A 183 -1.09 -22.31 -0.56
C ASN A 183 -2.03 -22.14 0.63
N TYR A 184 -2.93 -21.18 0.53
CA TYR A 184 -3.99 -20.95 1.49
C TYR A 184 -5.29 -20.49 0.80
N TYR A 185 -6.42 -20.79 1.42
CA TYR A 185 -7.74 -20.52 0.89
C TYR A 185 -8.29 -19.22 1.45
N VAL A 186 -8.89 -18.40 0.58
CA VAL A 186 -9.65 -17.20 0.95
C VAL A 186 -11.00 -17.18 0.23
N ARG A 187 -11.98 -16.46 0.79
CA ARG A 187 -13.27 -16.25 0.11
C ARG A 187 -13.03 -15.54 -1.22
N GLY A 188 -13.52 -16.10 -2.31
CA GLY A 188 -13.33 -15.52 -3.65
C GLY A 188 -13.98 -14.14 -3.79
N GLU A 189 -15.10 -13.90 -3.12
CA GLU A 189 -15.77 -12.59 -3.11
C GLU A 189 -14.94 -11.45 -2.46
N HIS A 190 -13.95 -11.79 -1.64
CA HIS A 190 -13.05 -10.82 -1.00
C HIS A 190 -11.83 -10.44 -1.85
N VAL A 191 -11.68 -11.06 -3.02
CA VAL A 191 -10.54 -10.87 -3.93
C VAL A 191 -11.02 -10.31 -5.25
N ARG A 192 -10.53 -9.15 -5.61
CA ARG A 192 -10.72 -8.56 -6.93
C ARG A 192 -9.59 -9.06 -7.85
N LEU A 193 -9.95 -9.80 -8.89
CA LEU A 193 -8.99 -10.18 -9.92
C LEU A 193 -8.60 -8.95 -10.74
N MET A 194 -7.33 -8.84 -11.07
CA MET A 194 -6.79 -7.74 -11.88
C MET A 194 -6.79 -8.09 -13.34
N THR A 195 -6.95 -7.07 -14.20
CA THR A 195 -6.80 -7.25 -15.64
C THR A 195 -5.38 -6.88 -16.10
N PRO A 196 -4.91 -7.45 -17.23
CA PRO A 196 -3.61 -7.09 -17.81
C PRO A 196 -3.48 -5.58 -18.08
N GLU A 197 -4.57 -4.93 -18.51
CA GLU A 197 -4.63 -3.51 -18.86
C GLU A 197 -4.34 -2.62 -17.65
N GLU A 198 -4.75 -3.04 -16.46
CA GLU A 198 -4.46 -2.31 -15.21
C GLU A 198 -2.96 -2.23 -14.91
N LEU A 199 -2.15 -3.16 -15.43
CA LEU A 199 -0.71 -3.22 -15.23
C LEU A 199 0.10 -2.75 -16.44
N ASN A 200 -0.55 -2.24 -17.49
CA ASN A 200 0.15 -1.66 -18.62
C ASN A 200 1.15 -0.60 -18.17
N PRO A 201 2.37 -0.60 -18.74
CA PRO A 201 3.40 0.38 -18.43
C PRO A 201 2.92 1.81 -18.67
N LEU A 202 3.29 2.72 -17.79
CA LEU A 202 3.06 4.15 -17.96
C LEU A 202 4.22 4.77 -18.74
N SER A 203 3.91 5.64 -19.71
CA SER A 203 4.89 6.31 -20.57
C SER A 203 5.91 5.33 -21.20
N PRO A 204 5.46 4.28 -21.91
CA PRO A 204 6.35 3.21 -22.40
C PRO A 204 7.30 3.67 -23.51
N GLY A 205 6.95 4.76 -24.20
CA GLY A 205 7.78 5.33 -25.31
C GLY A 205 8.92 6.22 -24.85
N LEU A 206 9.06 6.48 -23.54
CA LEU A 206 10.16 7.31 -23.05
C LEU A 206 11.43 6.49 -22.86
N SER A 207 12.57 7.12 -23.21
CA SER A 207 13.89 6.57 -22.92
C SER A 207 14.07 6.37 -21.40
N LEU A 208 14.84 5.35 -21.03
CA LEU A 208 15.22 5.13 -19.63
C LEU A 208 15.91 6.34 -18.99
N PHE A 209 16.65 7.12 -19.77
CA PHE A 209 17.34 8.33 -19.31
C PHE A 209 16.39 9.51 -19.06
N ASP A 210 15.18 9.43 -19.60
CA ASP A 210 14.14 10.44 -19.43
C ASP A 210 13.31 10.24 -18.14
N LYS A 211 13.45 9.08 -17.46
CA LYS A 211 12.72 8.76 -16.22
C LYS A 211 13.65 8.79 -15.00
N ARG A 212 13.27 9.53 -13.98
CA ARG A 212 14.04 9.64 -12.73
C ARG A 212 13.10 9.73 -11.53
N VAL A 213 13.39 8.95 -10.50
CA VAL A 213 12.79 9.08 -9.17
C VAL A 213 13.76 9.86 -8.27
N GLU A 214 13.24 10.78 -7.47
CA GLU A 214 13.97 11.48 -6.42
C GLU A 214 13.27 11.23 -5.09
N VAL A 215 14.01 10.77 -4.08
CA VAL A 215 13.51 10.59 -2.72
C VAL A 215 14.25 11.56 -1.79
N ARG A 216 13.50 12.45 -1.12
CA ARG A 216 14.01 13.43 -0.17
C ARG A 216 13.76 12.96 1.24
N LEU A 217 14.82 12.54 1.94
CA LEU A 217 14.71 11.87 3.23
C LEU A 217 14.21 12.81 4.34
N ASN A 218 14.68 14.06 4.38
CA ASN A 218 14.25 15.03 5.39
C ASN A 218 12.80 15.49 5.20
N GLU A 219 12.34 15.55 3.95
CA GLU A 219 10.97 15.96 3.60
C GLU A 219 10.00 14.78 3.58
N GLN A 220 10.51 13.54 3.56
CA GLN A 220 9.75 12.31 3.40
C GLN A 220 8.86 12.35 2.15
N LEU A 221 9.45 12.73 1.03
CA LEU A 221 8.81 12.87 -0.27
C LEU A 221 9.48 11.98 -1.32
N MET A 222 8.66 11.44 -2.22
CA MET A 222 9.10 10.84 -3.48
C MET A 222 8.53 11.65 -4.63
N LEU A 223 9.39 12.01 -5.57
CA LEU A 223 9.08 12.77 -6.78
C LEU A 223 9.52 11.97 -8.00
N ALA A 224 8.70 11.93 -9.04
CA ALA A 224 9.04 11.28 -10.31
C ALA A 224 9.03 12.30 -11.43
N TYR A 225 10.04 12.22 -12.27
CA TYR A 225 10.27 13.17 -13.37
C TYR A 225 10.36 12.45 -14.70
N GLU A 226 9.70 13.00 -15.71
CA GLU A 226 9.92 12.70 -17.12
C GLU A 226 10.71 13.84 -17.74
N ARG A 227 11.98 13.58 -18.09
CA ARG A 227 12.96 14.62 -18.42
C ARG A 227 13.11 15.60 -17.24
N ASN A 228 12.65 16.84 -17.42
CA ASN A 228 12.67 17.86 -16.36
C ASN A 228 11.29 18.18 -15.79
N ASN A 229 10.24 17.48 -16.24
CA ASN A 229 8.87 17.72 -15.79
C ASN A 229 8.53 16.79 -14.62
N LEU A 230 8.04 17.36 -13.52
CA LEU A 230 7.45 16.60 -12.43
C LEU A 230 6.13 15.99 -12.90
N VAL A 231 6.04 14.66 -12.89
CA VAL A 231 4.84 13.92 -13.33
C VAL A 231 4.10 13.23 -12.18
N PHE A 232 4.78 13.02 -11.05
CA PHE A 232 4.17 12.43 -9.87
C PHE A 232 4.90 12.84 -8.60
N GLY A 233 4.17 13.02 -7.50
CA GLY A 233 4.74 13.30 -6.19
C GLY A 233 3.87 12.73 -5.07
N THR A 234 4.50 12.14 -4.05
CA THR A 234 3.79 11.57 -2.91
C THR A 234 4.64 11.61 -1.65
N ARG A 235 3.98 11.57 -0.49
CA ARG A 235 4.66 11.34 0.78
C ARG A 235 5.08 9.89 0.91
N VAL A 236 6.19 9.67 1.60
CA VAL A 236 6.74 8.35 1.90
C VAL A 236 7.01 8.18 3.40
N SER A 237 7.33 6.95 3.79
CA SER A 237 7.95 6.66 5.08
C SER A 237 9.20 5.84 4.85
N THR A 238 10.35 6.41 5.19
CA THR A 238 11.66 5.79 5.01
C THR A 238 12.14 5.10 6.29
N GLY A 239 13.37 4.60 6.29
CA GLY A 239 14.00 3.99 7.46
C GLY A 239 14.00 4.91 8.68
N GLY A 240 13.71 4.36 9.84
CA GLY A 240 13.55 5.12 11.07
C GLY A 240 14.03 4.40 12.32
N ARG A 241 13.89 5.08 13.46
CA ARG A 241 14.12 4.49 14.78
C ARG A 241 12.89 3.71 15.22
N LEU A 242 13.01 2.41 15.32
CA LEU A 242 12.00 1.48 15.78
C LEU A 242 12.40 0.89 17.13
N ARG A 243 11.53 0.10 17.76
CA ARG A 243 11.86 -0.62 19.01
C ARG A 243 13.03 -1.58 18.82
N SER A 244 13.14 -2.21 17.66
CA SER A 244 14.17 -3.18 17.28
C SER A 244 15.53 -2.56 16.93
N GLY A 245 15.60 -1.23 16.77
CA GLY A 245 16.84 -0.55 16.39
C GLY A 245 16.63 0.67 15.50
N THR A 246 17.74 1.21 15.04
CA THR A 246 17.75 2.32 14.07
C THR A 246 18.04 1.75 12.69
N TYR A 247 17.17 2.02 11.74
CA TYR A 247 17.26 1.59 10.36
C TYR A 247 17.31 2.82 9.46
N THR A 248 18.22 2.83 8.50
CA THR A 248 18.38 3.95 7.59
C THR A 248 18.07 3.54 6.17
N THR A 249 17.35 4.39 5.45
CA THR A 249 17.32 4.33 3.99
C THR A 249 18.62 4.98 3.51
N PRO A 250 19.46 4.28 2.73
CA PRO A 250 20.74 4.85 2.28
C PRO A 250 20.49 5.99 1.29
N ASP A 251 21.26 7.07 1.41
CA ASP A 251 21.38 8.10 0.40
C ASP A 251 22.31 7.67 -0.74
N GLY A 252 22.20 8.34 -1.88
CA GLY A 252 23.01 8.08 -3.07
C GLY A 252 22.20 7.82 -4.32
N ASP A 253 22.90 7.40 -5.37
CA ASP A 253 22.35 7.11 -6.69
C ASP A 253 22.15 5.61 -6.87
N PHE A 254 20.92 5.22 -7.17
CA PHE A 254 20.51 3.84 -7.38
C PHE A 254 19.80 3.69 -8.72
N LYS A 255 19.49 2.44 -9.08
CA LYS A 255 18.56 2.10 -10.15
C LYS A 255 17.66 0.96 -9.72
N THR A 256 16.46 0.95 -10.25
CA THR A 256 15.56 -0.20 -10.10
C THR A 256 16.10 -1.37 -10.92
N PHE A 257 16.07 -2.60 -10.40
CA PHE A 257 16.63 -3.76 -11.12
C PHE A 257 15.79 -5.03 -10.97
N HIS A 258 15.02 -5.14 -9.90
CA HIS A 258 14.16 -6.28 -9.63
C HIS A 258 12.78 -5.77 -9.25
N LYS A 259 11.74 -6.34 -9.85
CA LYS A 259 10.36 -5.95 -9.57
C LYS A 259 9.47 -7.19 -9.47
N ARG A 260 8.47 -7.08 -8.61
CA ARG A 260 7.44 -8.09 -8.44
C ARG A 260 6.13 -7.46 -7.95
N PRO A 261 4.95 -7.95 -8.40
CA PRO A 261 3.66 -7.36 -8.02
C PRO A 261 3.32 -7.59 -6.56
N THR A 262 3.85 -8.64 -5.96
CA THR A 262 3.60 -9.04 -4.58
C THR A 262 4.84 -9.64 -3.92
N ARG A 263 4.96 -9.48 -2.61
CA ARG A 263 6.00 -10.14 -1.80
C ARG A 263 5.49 -10.42 -0.39
N HIS A 264 5.73 -11.61 0.11
CA HIS A 264 5.67 -11.89 1.54
C HIS A 264 6.97 -11.40 2.19
N MET A 265 6.90 -10.30 2.93
CA MET A 265 8.04 -9.74 3.66
C MET A 265 7.99 -10.16 5.11
N SER A 266 9.04 -10.81 5.61
CA SER A 266 9.15 -11.14 7.03
C SER A 266 10.61 -11.10 7.49
N ALA A 267 10.83 -10.65 8.72
CA ALA A 267 12.13 -10.63 9.37
C ALA A 267 11.98 -10.59 10.90
N GLY A 268 12.97 -11.14 11.60
CA GLY A 268 13.02 -11.10 13.06
C GLY A 268 12.00 -12.02 13.73
N ASP A 269 11.96 -11.93 15.05
CA ASP A 269 10.96 -12.61 15.88
C ASP A 269 9.74 -11.70 16.05
N ILE A 270 8.57 -12.17 15.60
CA ILE A 270 7.30 -11.43 15.67
C ILE A 270 6.93 -11.08 17.12
N ALA A 271 7.25 -11.95 18.08
CA ALA A 271 6.97 -11.72 19.49
C ALA A 271 7.82 -10.56 20.07
N ALA A 272 9.03 -10.36 19.54
CA ALA A 272 9.93 -9.29 19.98
C ALA A 272 9.72 -7.99 19.23
N SER A 273 9.95 -7.97 17.92
CA SER A 273 9.85 -6.78 17.08
C SER A 273 9.97 -7.10 15.58
N GLY A 274 9.84 -8.38 15.23
CA GLY A 274 9.81 -8.82 13.85
C GLY A 274 8.51 -8.42 13.16
N PHE A 275 8.45 -8.71 11.88
CA PHE A 275 7.27 -8.52 11.06
C PHE A 275 7.03 -9.73 10.16
N ASP A 276 5.77 -9.96 9.84
CA ASP A 276 5.29 -10.98 8.93
C ASP A 276 4.16 -10.36 8.10
N LEU A 277 4.44 -10.03 6.85
CA LEU A 277 3.62 -9.18 5.98
C LEU A 277 3.37 -9.89 4.64
N PRO A 278 2.37 -10.79 4.57
CA PRO A 278 2.01 -11.43 3.32
C PRO A 278 1.39 -10.43 2.34
N GLY A 279 1.71 -10.57 1.07
CA GLY A 279 1.06 -9.80 0.01
C GLY A 279 1.44 -8.31 -0.04
N VAL A 280 2.66 -7.94 0.39
CA VAL A 280 3.15 -6.56 0.22
C VAL A 280 3.13 -6.18 -1.26
N PRO A 281 2.35 -5.14 -1.66
CA PRO A 281 2.08 -4.89 -3.06
C PRO A 281 3.16 -4.02 -3.73
N TRP A 282 3.39 -4.27 -5.03
CA TRP A 282 4.10 -3.38 -5.96
C TRP A 282 5.55 -3.11 -5.58
N VAL A 283 6.33 -4.16 -5.38
CA VAL A 283 7.70 -4.08 -4.87
C VAL A 283 8.69 -3.77 -6.00
N VAL A 284 9.48 -2.71 -5.82
CA VAL A 284 10.51 -2.22 -6.74
C VAL A 284 11.83 -2.12 -5.98
N TYR A 285 12.73 -3.07 -6.18
CA TYR A 285 14.02 -3.13 -5.50
C TYR A 285 15.06 -2.20 -6.15
N ILE A 286 15.86 -1.56 -5.28
CA ILE A 286 16.98 -0.69 -5.66
C ILE A 286 18.33 -1.16 -5.09
N LYS A 287 18.31 -2.09 -4.12
CA LYS A 287 19.52 -2.74 -3.58
C LYS A 287 19.32 -4.24 -3.39
N GLN A 288 20.38 -5.00 -3.57
CA GLN A 288 20.36 -6.47 -3.41
C GLN A 288 20.08 -6.92 -1.97
N ASN A 289 20.40 -6.08 -0.98
CA ASN A 289 20.11 -6.37 0.43
C ASN A 289 18.63 -6.15 0.83
N GLY A 290 17.73 -5.97 -0.15
CA GLY A 290 16.28 -5.92 0.06
C GLY A 290 15.68 -4.52 0.15
N ILE A 291 16.46 -3.44 0.10
CA ILE A 291 15.89 -2.06 0.08
C ILE A 291 15.07 -1.86 -1.19
N SER A 292 13.81 -1.49 -1.01
CA SER A 292 12.83 -1.34 -2.09
C SER A 292 11.82 -0.23 -1.80
N LEU A 293 11.14 0.19 -2.86
CA LEU A 293 9.92 1.01 -2.78
C LEU A 293 8.73 0.07 -2.94
N HIS A 294 7.73 0.16 -2.05
CA HIS A 294 6.58 -0.75 -2.07
C HIS A 294 5.35 -0.18 -1.38
N GLY A 295 4.18 -0.72 -1.67
CA GLY A 295 2.94 -0.38 -0.99
C GLY A 295 2.90 -0.87 0.46
N THR A 296 2.08 -0.19 1.28
CA THR A 296 1.99 -0.44 2.72
C THR A 296 0.54 -0.44 3.17
N TYR A 297 0.09 -1.51 3.80
CA TYR A 297 -1.26 -1.64 4.35
C TYR A 297 -1.28 -1.67 5.90
N TRP A 298 -0.11 -1.67 6.56
CA TRP A 298 0.02 -1.77 8.03
C TRP A 298 0.22 -0.43 8.73
N HIS A 299 0.27 0.68 7.99
CA HIS A 299 0.19 2.04 8.50
C HIS A 299 -0.28 3.01 7.41
N ASN A 300 -0.79 4.16 7.82
CA ASN A 300 -1.16 5.27 6.92
C ASN A 300 -0.44 6.57 7.32
N ASP A 301 0.71 6.47 7.95
CA ASP A 301 1.42 7.56 8.62
C ASP A 301 2.64 8.01 7.80
N TYR A 302 2.38 8.46 6.58
CA TYR A 302 3.41 8.95 5.67
C TYR A 302 3.82 10.38 6.00
N GLY A 303 5.10 10.72 5.74
CA GLY A 303 5.70 12.01 6.07
C GLY A 303 6.65 11.95 7.25
N ARG A 304 6.89 10.76 7.81
CA ARG A 304 7.94 10.51 8.81
C ARG A 304 8.58 9.12 8.62
N PRO A 305 9.83 8.92 9.07
CA PRO A 305 10.48 7.61 9.04
C PRO A 305 9.76 6.57 9.89
N ARG A 306 9.45 5.38 9.31
CA ARG A 306 8.74 4.26 9.97
C ARG A 306 9.16 2.87 9.51
N SER A 307 10.07 2.74 8.56
CA SER A 307 10.43 1.46 7.97
C SER A 307 11.75 0.89 8.50
N HIS A 308 12.04 -0.35 8.12
CA HIS A 308 13.35 -1.00 8.34
C HIS A 308 14.35 -0.69 7.20
N GLY A 309 14.21 0.48 6.54
CA GLY A 309 15.10 0.94 5.47
C GLY A 309 14.44 1.02 4.09
N CYS A 310 13.34 0.33 3.86
CA CYS A 310 12.54 0.47 2.63
C CYS A 310 11.84 1.84 2.56
N ILE A 311 11.39 2.22 1.38
CA ILE A 311 10.59 3.42 1.13
C ILE A 311 9.14 2.99 1.00
N ASN A 312 8.36 3.21 2.06
CA ASN A 312 6.96 2.85 2.14
C ASN A 312 6.10 3.88 1.42
N LEU A 313 5.20 3.41 0.59
CA LEU A 313 4.24 4.18 -0.22
C LEU A 313 2.81 3.75 0.10
N THR A 314 1.82 4.58 -0.23
CA THR A 314 0.45 4.07 -0.34
C THR A 314 0.40 2.99 -1.42
N PRO A 315 -0.49 1.99 -1.33
CA PRO A 315 -0.60 0.94 -2.37
C PRO A 315 -0.82 1.52 -3.78
N GLN A 316 -1.61 2.60 -3.89
CA GLN A 316 -1.90 3.28 -5.16
C GLN A 316 -0.65 3.95 -5.73
N ALA A 317 0.13 4.66 -4.90
CA ALA A 317 1.37 5.29 -5.32
C ALA A 317 2.42 4.25 -5.73
N ALA A 318 2.50 3.14 -4.99
CA ALA A 318 3.38 2.03 -5.33
C ALA A 318 2.97 1.35 -6.64
N LYS A 319 1.66 1.16 -6.91
CA LYS A 319 1.14 0.64 -8.18
C LYS A 319 1.50 1.56 -9.35
N TRP A 320 1.35 2.87 -9.16
CA TRP A 320 1.75 3.84 -10.17
C TRP A 320 3.26 3.74 -10.46
N LEU A 321 4.10 3.76 -9.42
CA LEU A 321 5.56 3.65 -9.55
C LEU A 321 5.99 2.33 -10.20
N TYR A 322 5.36 1.22 -9.81
CA TYR A 322 5.59 -0.10 -10.37
C TYR A 322 5.32 -0.13 -11.88
N ARG A 323 4.24 0.46 -12.35
CA ARG A 323 3.90 0.54 -13.77
C ARG A 323 4.80 1.50 -14.54
N TRP A 324 5.28 2.55 -13.88
CA TRP A 324 6.05 3.61 -14.53
C TRP A 324 7.56 3.31 -14.63
N THR A 325 8.13 2.56 -13.68
CA THR A 325 9.57 2.24 -13.64
C THR A 325 9.92 1.02 -14.51
N LEU A 326 11.22 0.94 -14.91
CA LEU A 326 11.81 -0.24 -15.53
C LEU A 326 12.47 -1.14 -14.47
N PRO A 327 12.67 -2.46 -14.75
CA PRO A 327 12.14 -3.20 -15.90
C PRO A 327 10.62 -3.30 -15.88
N THR A 328 10.00 -3.47 -17.04
CA THR A 328 8.58 -3.82 -17.14
C THR A 328 8.37 -5.27 -16.72
N VAL A 329 7.35 -5.54 -15.92
CA VAL A 329 6.96 -6.89 -15.52
C VAL A 329 5.73 -7.31 -16.32
N PRO A 330 5.78 -8.35 -17.15
CA PRO A 330 4.61 -8.91 -17.81
C PRO A 330 3.57 -9.36 -16.77
N PHE A 331 2.29 -9.28 -17.12
CA PHE A 331 1.18 -9.59 -16.22
C PHE A 331 1.23 -11.02 -15.65
N ASP A 332 1.71 -11.98 -16.46
CA ASP A 332 1.81 -13.39 -16.12
C ASP A 332 3.12 -13.78 -15.39
N LYS A 333 3.93 -12.81 -14.98
CA LYS A 333 5.21 -13.06 -14.31
C LYS A 333 5.18 -12.69 -12.83
N GLU A 334 5.64 -13.60 -11.98
CA GLU A 334 5.79 -13.36 -10.55
C GLU A 334 6.88 -12.31 -10.25
N LEU A 335 7.89 -12.20 -11.12
CA LEU A 335 8.99 -11.26 -10.94
C LEU A 335 9.80 -11.09 -12.24
N VAL A 336 10.55 -9.99 -12.29
CA VAL A 336 11.57 -9.75 -13.33
C VAL A 336 12.83 -9.16 -12.70
N TYR A 337 13.98 -9.66 -13.13
CA TYR A 337 15.26 -8.99 -12.98
C TYR A 337 15.63 -8.33 -14.31
N GLY A 338 16.18 -7.13 -14.26
CA GLY A 338 16.62 -6.41 -15.46
C GLY A 338 17.95 -5.72 -15.23
N ASP A 339 18.80 -5.76 -16.26
CA ASP A 339 20.09 -5.04 -16.28
C ASP A 339 19.89 -3.54 -16.43
N VAL A 340 18.74 -3.16 -16.98
CA VAL A 340 18.34 -1.77 -17.23
C VAL A 340 17.20 -1.41 -16.28
N GLY A 341 17.33 -0.25 -15.60
CA GLY A 341 16.36 0.23 -14.65
C GLY A 341 16.22 1.74 -14.61
N THR A 342 15.15 2.22 -13.99
CA THR A 342 14.92 3.65 -13.76
C THR A 342 15.84 4.16 -12.67
N ARG A 343 16.48 5.31 -12.90
CA ARG A 343 17.32 6.00 -11.93
C ARG A 343 16.52 6.42 -10.69
N VAL A 344 17.12 6.22 -9.52
CA VAL A 344 16.56 6.60 -8.22
C VAL A 344 17.63 7.34 -7.42
N ASP A 345 17.42 8.63 -7.22
CA ASP A 345 18.30 9.51 -6.45
C ASP A 345 17.71 9.69 -5.06
N ILE A 346 18.42 9.25 -4.01
CA ILE A 346 18.01 9.41 -2.62
C ILE A 346 18.90 10.47 -1.96
N LYS A 347 18.27 11.51 -1.40
CA LYS A 347 18.95 12.69 -0.88
C LYS A 347 18.54 13.02 0.55
N ILE A 348 19.47 13.57 1.32
CA ILE A 348 19.27 14.04 2.70
C ILE A 348 18.85 15.53 2.73
N GLU A 349 18.59 16.15 1.61
CA GLU A 349 18.23 17.58 1.54
C GLU A 349 16.95 17.94 2.30
#